data_ba3bbf9badd6f30312d78c1459139836
#
_entry.id   ba3bbf9badd6f30312d78c1459139836
#
_cell.length_a   1.000
_cell.length_b   1.000
_cell.length_c   1.000
_cell.angle_alpha   90.00
_cell.angle_beta   90.00
_cell.angle_gamma   90.00
#
_symmetry.space_group_name_H-M   'P 1'
#
loop_
_entity.id
_entity.type
_entity.pdbx_description
1 polymer ?
#
loop_
_entity_poly.entity_id
_entity_poly.type
_entity_poly.pdbx_seq_one_letter_code
_entity_poly.pdbx_strand_id
1 'polypeptide(L)'
;MSDFKPAKKRIDVSVGESVRIIRELQDMSQNNLADSTGIPQSTISAIENDRINLGVERAKTLAKVLKCHPAVLVFPGWEVMSEHAA
;
A
#
# COMPACT_ATOMS: atom_id res chain seq x y z
N MET A 1 31.26 -1.91 2.52
CA MET A 1 30.84 -1.91 2.47
C MET A 1 30.00 -2.13 2.48
N SER A 2 29.73 -2.52 2.65
CA SER A 2 28.88 -2.85 2.68
C SER A 2 28.05 -2.22 2.80
N ASP A 3 28.08 -1.75 2.99
CA ASP A 3 27.32 -1.19 3.16
C ASP A 3 26.38 -1.02 2.42
N PHE A 4 26.28 -1.07 1.71
CA PHE A 4 25.43 -0.91 1.00
C PHE A 4 24.52 -1.68 1.08
N LYS A 5 24.47 -2.10 1.85
CA LYS A 5 23.69 -2.81 2.08
C LYS A 5 22.58 -2.21 1.90
N PRO A 6 22.50 -1.73 1.37
CA PRO A 6 21.47 -1.04 0.97
C PRO A 6 20.33 -1.80 1.04
N ALA A 7 20.55 -2.76 0.74
CA ALA A 7 19.54 -3.57 0.75
C ALA A 7 18.71 -3.38 1.84
N LYS A 8 19.24 -3.20 2.64
CA LYS A 8 18.57 -3.14 3.70
C LYS A 8 17.72 -2.16 3.70
N LYS A 9 17.83 -1.47 3.03
CA LYS A 9 17.10 -0.50 3.08
C LYS A 9 15.82 -0.73 2.70
N ARG A 10 15.53 -1.74 2.36
CA ARG A 10 14.36 -1.91 1.99
C ARG A 10 13.58 -1.98 3.09
N ILE A 11 12.76 -1.21 3.36
CA ILE A 11 11.92 -1.25 4.39
C ILE A 11 10.99 -2.32 4.27
N ASP A 12 10.74 -3.03 5.25
CA ASP A 12 9.80 -4.08 5.23
C ASP A 12 8.43 -3.58 5.59
N VAL A 13 7.78 -2.98 4.66
CA VAL A 13 6.47 -2.43 4.88
C VAL A 13 5.45 -3.49 4.52
N SER A 14 4.49 -3.72 5.37
CA SER A 14 3.44 -4.68 5.07
C SER A 14 2.48 -4.10 4.07
N VAL A 15 1.61 -4.93 3.52
CA VAL A 15 0.60 -4.47 2.58
C VAL A 15 -0.30 -3.45 3.28
N GLY A 16 -0.69 -3.73 4.53
CA GLY A 16 -1.55 -2.80 5.25
C GLY A 16 -0.88 -1.48 5.51
N GLU A 17 0.42 -1.52 5.87
CA GLU A 17 1.12 -0.29 6.11
C GLU A 17 1.27 0.51 4.82
N SER A 18 1.42 -0.16 3.70
CA SER A 18 1.54 0.49 2.43
C SER A 18 0.26 1.27 2.13
N VAL A 19 -0.89 0.65 2.38
CA VAL A 19 -2.16 1.32 2.16
C VAL A 19 -2.25 2.56 3.07
N ARG A 20 -1.89 2.41 4.33
CA ARG A 20 -1.99 3.52 5.25
C ARG A 20 -1.06 4.67 4.86
N ILE A 21 0.17 4.35 4.50
CA ILE A 21 1.12 5.38 4.15
C ILE A 21 0.65 6.17 2.94
N ILE A 22 0.18 5.47 1.91
CA ILE A 22 -0.24 6.17 0.71
C ILE A 22 -1.49 6.97 0.98
N ARG A 23 -2.40 6.45 1.83
CA ARG A 23 -3.58 7.20 2.19
C ARG A 23 -3.19 8.49 2.92
N GLU A 24 -2.27 8.39 3.86
CA GLU A 24 -1.86 9.56 4.62
C GLU A 24 -1.13 10.58 3.73
N LEU A 25 -0.39 10.08 2.76
CA LEU A 25 0.29 10.99 1.83
C LEU A 25 -0.72 11.79 0.99
N GLN A 26 -1.93 11.27 0.85
CA GLN A 26 -2.97 11.97 0.12
C GLN A 26 -3.85 12.78 1.06
N ASP A 27 -3.45 12.88 2.32
CA ASP A 27 -4.20 13.62 3.33
C ASP A 27 -5.62 13.11 3.49
N MET A 28 -5.81 11.82 3.41
CA MET A 28 -7.13 11.23 3.56
C MET A 28 -7.25 10.50 4.89
N SER A 29 -8.40 10.60 5.52
CA SER A 29 -8.66 9.81 6.71
C SER A 29 -9.19 8.46 6.25
N GLN A 30 -9.29 7.51 7.16
CA GLN A 30 -9.87 6.22 6.81
C GLN A 30 -11.33 6.41 6.40
N ASN A 31 -12.04 7.33 7.02
CA ASN A 31 -13.42 7.57 6.65
C ASN A 31 -13.54 8.17 5.26
N ASN A 32 -12.63 9.05 4.91
CA ASN A 32 -12.63 9.62 3.57
C ASN A 32 -12.38 8.53 2.55
N LEU A 33 -11.45 7.64 2.83
CA LEU A 33 -11.13 6.56 1.91
C LEU A 33 -12.32 5.62 1.80
N ALA A 34 -13.00 5.35 2.91
CA ALA A 34 -14.15 4.49 2.91
C ALA A 34 -15.24 5.09 2.03
N ASP A 35 -15.49 6.38 2.17
CA ASP A 35 -16.51 7.04 1.39
C ASP A 35 -16.18 7.01 -0.10
N SER A 36 -14.95 7.20 -0.43
CA SER A 36 -14.54 7.25 -1.84
C SER A 36 -14.50 5.90 -2.50
N THR A 37 -14.29 4.85 -1.74
CA THR A 37 -14.15 3.52 -2.32
C THR A 37 -15.38 2.66 -2.17
N GLY A 38 -16.25 2.98 -1.22
CA GLY A 38 -17.37 2.14 -0.91
C GLY A 38 -16.99 0.99 0.01
N ILE A 39 -15.74 0.94 0.45
CA ILE A 39 -15.30 -0.10 1.38
C ILE A 39 -15.55 0.41 2.78
N PRO A 40 -16.17 -0.38 3.65
CA PRO A 40 -16.45 0.10 5.00
C PRO A 40 -15.18 0.50 5.73
N GLN A 41 -15.27 1.53 6.54
CA GLN A 41 -14.13 2.02 7.30
C GLN A 41 -13.52 0.92 8.17
N SER A 42 -14.36 0.07 8.77
CA SER A 42 -13.83 -1.00 9.59
C SER A 42 -13.03 -1.99 8.77
N THR A 43 -13.39 -2.19 7.52
CA THR A 43 -12.64 -3.06 6.63
C THR A 43 -11.31 -2.41 6.26
N ILE A 44 -11.32 -1.11 6.02
CA ILE A 44 -10.08 -0.40 5.71
C ILE A 44 -9.15 -0.48 6.92
N SER A 45 -9.69 -0.31 8.11
CA SER A 45 -8.88 -0.42 9.31
C SER A 45 -8.29 -1.82 9.45
N ALA A 46 -9.07 -2.84 9.16
CA ALA A 46 -8.59 -4.21 9.24
C ALA A 46 -7.48 -4.47 8.21
N ILE A 47 -7.61 -3.90 7.03
CA ILE A 47 -6.60 -4.04 5.99
C ILE A 47 -5.33 -3.34 6.45
N GLU A 48 -5.44 -2.13 6.96
CA GLU A 48 -4.26 -1.36 7.35
C GLU A 48 -3.52 -1.99 8.53
N ASN A 49 -4.25 -2.74 9.35
CA ASN A 49 -3.63 -3.42 10.47
C ASN A 49 -3.29 -4.87 10.15
N ASP A 50 -3.34 -5.23 8.88
CA ASP A 50 -2.98 -6.56 8.42
C ASP A 50 -3.81 -7.67 9.05
N ARG A 51 -5.04 -7.37 9.43
CA ARG A 51 -5.90 -8.39 9.99
C ARG A 51 -6.58 -9.19 8.93
N ILE A 52 -6.73 -8.63 7.73
CA ILE A 52 -7.31 -9.35 6.63
C ILE A 52 -6.46 -9.05 5.41
N ASN A 53 -6.51 -9.94 4.45
CA ASN A 53 -5.75 -9.76 3.22
C ASN A 53 -6.41 -8.71 2.36
N LEU A 54 -5.62 -7.97 1.63
CA LEU A 54 -6.15 -6.94 0.79
C LEU A 54 -6.97 -7.50 -0.37
N GLY A 55 -6.48 -8.45 -1.04
CA GLY A 55 -7.19 -8.99 -2.20
C GLY A 55 -7.04 -8.13 -3.44
N VAL A 56 -7.18 -8.73 -4.59
CA VAL A 56 -6.97 -8.04 -5.84
C VAL A 56 -8.04 -6.99 -6.13
N GLU A 57 -9.30 -7.32 -5.87
CA GLU A 57 -10.36 -6.39 -6.19
C GLU A 57 -10.29 -5.14 -5.32
N ARG A 58 -10.04 -5.32 -4.02
CA ARG A 58 -9.93 -4.17 -3.16
C ARG A 58 -8.69 -3.37 -3.52
N ALA A 59 -7.61 -4.06 -3.92
CA ALA A 59 -6.39 -3.35 -4.30
C ALA A 59 -6.66 -2.46 -5.50
N LYS A 60 -7.43 -2.93 -6.46
CA LYS A 60 -7.73 -2.13 -7.62
C LYS A 60 -8.57 -0.92 -7.24
N THR A 61 -9.55 -1.12 -6.38
CA THR A 61 -10.43 -0.03 -5.96
C THR A 61 -9.64 1.01 -5.17
N LEU A 62 -8.81 0.55 -4.24
CA LEU A 62 -8.02 1.46 -3.43
C LEU A 62 -7.01 2.21 -4.29
N ALA A 63 -6.35 1.51 -5.20
CA ALA A 63 -5.34 2.13 -6.04
C ALA A 63 -5.94 3.23 -6.90
N LYS A 64 -7.17 3.03 -7.37
CA LYS A 64 -7.80 4.02 -8.20
C LYS A 64 -8.03 5.29 -7.39
N VAL A 65 -8.53 5.19 -6.19
CA VAL A 65 -8.78 6.35 -5.36
C VAL A 65 -7.47 6.96 -4.87
N LEU A 66 -6.49 6.12 -4.54
CA LEU A 66 -5.22 6.62 -4.05
C LEU A 66 -4.28 7.05 -5.17
N LYS A 67 -4.75 6.92 -6.42
CA LYS A 67 -3.99 7.36 -7.57
C LYS A 67 -2.63 6.71 -7.70
N CYS A 68 -2.60 5.42 -7.53
CA CYS A 68 -1.35 4.67 -7.68
C CYS A 68 -1.66 3.38 -8.40
N HIS A 69 -0.64 2.69 -8.81
CA HIS A 69 -0.82 1.40 -9.47
C HIS A 69 -1.13 0.37 -8.39
N PRO A 70 -2.04 -0.57 -8.64
CA PRO A 70 -2.37 -1.58 -7.64
C PRO A 70 -1.16 -2.37 -7.15
N ALA A 71 -0.16 -2.57 -8.00
CA ALA A 71 1.02 -3.31 -7.59
C ALA A 71 1.76 -2.63 -6.45
N VAL A 72 1.64 -1.32 -6.33
CA VAL A 72 2.30 -0.59 -5.26
C VAL A 72 1.73 -1.03 -3.93
N LEU A 73 0.44 -1.38 -3.90
CA LEU A 73 -0.18 -1.78 -2.66
C LEU A 73 0.06 -3.26 -2.38
N VAL A 74 -0.02 -4.09 -3.40
CA VAL A 74 0.09 -5.52 -3.23
C VAL A 74 1.52 -6.01 -3.06
N PHE A 75 2.46 -5.31 -3.66
CA PHE A 75 3.85 -5.70 -3.56
C PHE A 75 4.66 -4.54 -3.00
N PRO A 76 4.46 -4.23 -1.75
CA PRO A 76 5.11 -3.05 -1.18
C PRO A 76 6.63 -3.07 -1.24
N GLY A 77 7.23 -4.17 -1.27
CA GLY A 77 8.67 -4.16 -1.31
C GLY A 77 9.22 -4.22 -2.70
N TRP A 78 8.36 -4.29 -3.66
CA TRP A 78 8.77 -4.48 -4.99
C TRP A 78 9.32 -3.24 -5.46
N GLU A 79 10.35 -3.23 -5.82
CA GLU A 79 10.79 -2.12 -6.11
C GLU A 79 11.19 -1.76 -7.31
N VAL A 80 11.55 -0.87 -7.32
CA VAL A 80 12.02 -0.29 -8.31
C VAL A 80 13.03 -0.96 -8.95
N MET A 81 13.64 -1.87 -8.32
CA MET A 81 14.59 -2.50 -8.88
C MET A 81 14.16 -3.15 -10.08
N SER A 82 12.94 -3.46 -10.15
CA SER A 82 12.54 -4.14 -11.30
C SER A 82 12.70 -3.25 -12.47
N GLU A 83 12.71 -2.02 -12.27
CA GLU A 83 12.83 -1.17 -13.33
C GLU A 83 14.15 -1.15 -13.77
N HIS A 84 15.05 -1.30 -12.93
CA HIS A 84 16.35 -1.26 -13.31
C HIS A 84 16.62 -2.44 -14.10
N ALA A 85 16.01 -3.49 -13.77
CA ALA A 85 16.29 -4.71 -14.42
C ALA A 85 15.94 -4.54 -15.85
N ALA A 86 15.10 -3.70 -16.11
CA ALA A 86 14.74 -3.55 -17.48
C ALA A 86 15.77 -2.76 -18.25
#